data_2e788a561065f668b831cc45fa2fe313
#
_entry.id   2e788a561065f668b831cc45fa2fe313
#
_cell.length_a   1.000
_cell.length_b   1.000
_cell.length_c   1.000
_cell.angle_alpha   90.00
_cell.angle_beta   90.00
_cell.angle_gamma   90.00
#
_symmetry.space_group_name_H-M   'P 1'
#
loop_
_entity.id
_entity.type
_entity.pdbx_description
1 polymer ?
#
loop_
_entity_poly.entity_id
_entity_poly.type
_entity_poly.pdbx_seq_one_letter_code
_entity_poly.pdbx_strand_id
1 'polypeptide(L)'
;MDSWTLWYHDPMNSDYSLESYIKIAEMTDVATFWTIVEAISVEAWSSGMFFFMKTGIRPLWDAPENDKGGAWSKKVDAQDTNAVFLDCMVHCIAGKLLSRQNETVAGVTVSPKGNFHIIKVWNTTTTVSDRRIFSPTLKMKLGDDIAYKAHNLRPK
;
A
#
# COMPACT_ATOMS: atom_id res chain seq x y z
N MET A 1 16.20 2.46 -8.75
CA MET A 1 14.95 2.05 -8.06
C MET A 1 13.79 2.17 -9.03
N ASP A 2 12.73 1.40 -8.82
CA ASP A 2 11.51 1.55 -9.60
C ASP A 2 10.86 2.92 -9.36
N SER A 3 10.02 3.35 -10.28
CA SER A 3 9.20 4.55 -10.08
C SER A 3 7.95 4.21 -9.26
N TRP A 4 7.67 5.04 -8.27
CA TRP A 4 6.52 4.89 -7.39
C TRP A 4 5.67 6.16 -7.43
N THR A 5 4.36 6.00 -7.32
CA THR A 5 3.41 7.11 -7.30
C THR A 5 2.64 7.08 -5.99
N LEU A 6 2.61 8.20 -5.29
CA LEU A 6 1.81 8.36 -4.08
C LEU A 6 0.48 9.02 -4.44
N TRP A 7 -0.61 8.37 -4.05
CA TRP A 7 -1.97 8.84 -4.23
C TRP A 7 -2.63 9.08 -2.88
N TYR A 8 -3.56 10.01 -2.85
CA TYR A 8 -4.42 10.30 -1.70
C TYR A 8 -5.87 10.17 -2.07
N HIS A 9 -6.68 9.64 -1.17
CA HIS A 9 -8.13 9.62 -1.27
C HIS A 9 -8.74 10.06 0.04
N ASP A 10 -9.72 10.98 0.00
CA ASP A 10 -10.43 11.42 1.19
C ASP A 10 -11.28 10.28 1.74
N PRO A 11 -11.07 9.84 3.00
CA PRO A 11 -11.86 8.76 3.60
C PRO A 11 -13.36 9.06 3.69
N MET A 12 -13.74 10.34 3.68
CA MET A 12 -15.14 10.76 3.76
C MET A 12 -15.83 10.79 2.39
N ASN A 13 -15.07 10.61 1.31
CA ASN A 13 -15.62 10.59 -0.05
C ASN A 13 -15.97 9.15 -0.44
N SER A 14 -17.22 8.89 -0.77
CA SER A 14 -17.69 7.57 -1.19
C SER A 14 -17.48 7.28 -2.67
N ASP A 15 -17.01 8.27 -3.44
CA ASP A 15 -16.64 8.07 -4.84
C ASP A 15 -15.25 7.47 -4.91
N TYR A 16 -15.10 6.30 -5.55
CA TYR A 16 -13.83 5.61 -5.74
C TYR A 16 -13.49 5.48 -7.24
N SER A 17 -14.02 6.36 -8.09
CA SER A 17 -13.53 6.52 -9.45
C SER A 17 -12.12 7.11 -9.43
N LEU A 18 -11.36 6.93 -10.51
CA LEU A 18 -9.98 7.44 -10.57
C LEU A 18 -9.91 8.95 -10.34
N GLU A 19 -10.92 9.68 -10.81
CA GLU A 19 -11.00 11.14 -10.67
C GLU A 19 -11.09 11.60 -9.22
N SER A 20 -11.55 10.73 -8.31
CA SER A 20 -11.65 11.05 -6.88
C SER A 20 -10.29 10.95 -6.16
N TYR A 21 -9.28 10.32 -6.78
CA TYR A 21 -7.95 10.18 -6.21
C TYR A 21 -7.09 11.37 -6.61
N ILE A 22 -6.25 11.82 -5.68
CA ILE A 22 -5.29 12.90 -5.92
C ILE A 22 -3.91 12.28 -6.07
N LYS A 23 -3.27 12.49 -7.22
CA LYS A 23 -1.88 12.10 -7.43
C LYS A 23 -1.00 13.17 -6.74
N ILE A 24 -0.31 12.77 -5.67
CA ILE A 24 0.57 13.67 -4.92
C ILE A 24 1.90 13.85 -5.64
N ALA A 25 2.55 12.75 -6.02
CA ALA A 25 3.87 12.80 -6.64
C ALA A 25 4.24 11.45 -7.28
N GLU A 26 5.10 11.54 -8.31
CA GLU A 26 5.85 10.40 -8.83
C GLU A 26 7.29 10.50 -8.33
N MET A 27 7.88 9.39 -7.89
CA MET A 27 9.19 9.35 -7.26
C MET A 27 10.06 8.30 -7.94
N THR A 28 11.21 8.74 -8.44
CA THR A 28 12.17 7.86 -9.12
C THR A 28 13.49 7.75 -8.36
N ASP A 29 13.64 8.49 -7.28
CA ASP A 29 14.84 8.48 -6.45
C ASP A 29 14.50 8.64 -4.96
N VAL A 30 15.43 8.24 -4.11
CA VAL A 30 15.26 8.23 -2.65
C VAL A 30 15.13 9.64 -2.09
N ALA A 31 15.86 10.62 -2.64
CA ALA A 31 15.82 12.00 -2.15
C ALA A 31 14.42 12.61 -2.34
N THR A 32 13.80 12.40 -3.51
CA THR A 32 12.44 12.85 -3.78
C THR A 32 11.44 12.19 -2.84
N PHE A 33 11.59 10.88 -2.60
CA PHE A 33 10.73 10.16 -1.66
C PHE A 33 10.75 10.83 -0.28
N TRP A 34 11.92 11.08 0.29
CA TRP A 34 12.01 11.68 1.62
C TRP A 34 11.48 13.12 1.64
N THR A 35 11.72 13.88 0.57
CA THR A 35 11.18 15.24 0.45
C THR A 35 9.65 15.24 0.52
N ILE A 36 9.00 14.31 -0.19
CA ILE A 36 7.53 14.20 -0.20
C ILE A 36 7.01 13.72 1.15
N VAL A 37 7.62 12.68 1.72
CA VAL A 37 7.21 12.14 3.01
C VAL A 37 7.27 13.20 4.11
N GLU A 38 8.33 13.99 4.14
CA GLU A 38 8.53 15.05 5.15
C GLU A 38 7.62 16.25 4.92
N ALA A 39 7.17 16.47 3.69
CA ALA A 39 6.26 17.58 3.38
C ALA A 39 4.81 17.32 3.83
N ILE A 40 4.44 16.07 4.07
CA ILE A 40 3.10 15.69 4.52
C ILE A 40 3.08 15.69 6.05
N SER A 41 2.12 16.40 6.65
CA SER A 41 2.02 16.48 8.11
C SER A 41 1.67 15.13 8.73
N VAL A 42 2.06 14.95 9.99
CA VAL A 42 1.70 13.75 10.77
C VAL A 42 0.19 13.57 10.83
N GLU A 43 -0.55 14.67 11.00
CA GLU A 43 -2.00 14.67 11.06
C GLU A 43 -2.62 14.15 9.75
N ALA A 44 -2.08 14.58 8.61
CA ALA A 44 -2.54 14.10 7.30
C ALA A 44 -2.26 12.61 7.13
N TRP A 45 -1.06 12.15 7.48
CA TRP A 45 -0.72 10.72 7.43
C TRP A 45 -1.68 9.88 8.29
N SER A 46 -2.06 10.40 9.46
CA SER A 46 -2.90 9.67 10.42
C SER A 46 -4.38 9.63 10.03
N SER A 47 -4.84 10.56 9.20
CA SER A 47 -6.27 10.71 8.89
C SER A 47 -6.65 10.42 7.45
N GLY A 48 -5.69 10.34 6.53
CA GLY A 48 -5.95 10.15 5.11
C GLY A 48 -5.81 8.71 4.65
N MET A 49 -6.41 8.40 3.49
CA MET A 49 -6.12 7.16 2.77
C MET A 49 -4.97 7.43 1.81
N PHE A 50 -3.91 6.66 1.91
CA PHE A 50 -2.75 6.79 1.03
C PHE A 50 -2.48 5.49 0.29
N PHE A 51 -2.09 5.63 -0.98
CA PHE A 51 -1.81 4.52 -1.88
C PHE A 51 -0.44 4.76 -2.49
N PHE A 52 0.53 3.95 -2.10
CA PHE A 52 1.90 4.02 -2.63
C PHE A 52 2.06 2.88 -3.64
N MET A 53 1.84 3.19 -4.92
CA MET A 53 1.75 2.20 -6.00
C MET A 53 2.93 2.34 -6.96
N LYS A 54 3.36 1.24 -7.55
CA LYS A 54 4.26 1.32 -8.71
C LYS A 54 3.64 2.22 -9.75
N THR A 55 4.45 3.09 -10.36
CA THR A 55 3.97 3.99 -11.42
C THR A 55 3.40 3.16 -12.58
N GLY A 56 2.22 3.54 -13.04
CA GLY A 56 1.49 2.79 -14.06
C GLY A 56 0.44 1.82 -13.48
N ILE A 57 0.44 1.58 -12.17
CA ILE A 57 -0.59 0.78 -11.52
C ILE A 57 -1.53 1.73 -10.78
N ARG A 58 -2.79 1.77 -11.22
CA ARG A 58 -3.81 2.63 -10.61
C ARG A 58 -4.22 2.10 -9.24
N PRO A 59 -4.59 2.99 -8.30
CA PRO A 59 -5.02 2.58 -6.95
C PRO A 59 -6.46 2.06 -6.94
N LEU A 60 -6.84 1.27 -7.93
CA LEU A 60 -8.18 0.73 -8.13
C LEU A 60 -8.08 -0.79 -8.20
N TRP A 61 -8.73 -1.49 -7.25
CA TRP A 61 -8.68 -2.96 -7.23
C TRP A 61 -9.29 -3.59 -8.49
N ASP A 62 -10.23 -2.91 -9.15
CA ASP A 62 -10.93 -3.37 -10.34
C ASP A 62 -10.29 -2.90 -11.65
N ALA A 63 -9.15 -2.21 -11.58
CA ALA A 63 -8.42 -1.83 -12.80
C ALA A 63 -7.85 -3.08 -13.51
N PRO A 64 -7.76 -3.08 -14.86
CA PRO A 64 -7.24 -4.23 -15.59
C PRO A 64 -5.86 -4.70 -15.14
N GLU A 65 -4.95 -3.79 -14.79
CA GLU A 65 -3.61 -4.14 -14.32
C GLU A 65 -3.62 -4.84 -12.97
N ASN A 66 -4.71 -4.77 -12.20
CA ASN A 66 -4.85 -5.40 -10.89
C ASN A 66 -5.73 -6.67 -10.94
N ASP A 67 -6.29 -6.99 -12.10
CA ASP A 67 -7.30 -8.04 -12.25
C ASP A 67 -6.83 -9.42 -11.80
N LYS A 68 -5.55 -9.75 -12.03
CA LYS A 68 -4.98 -11.06 -11.69
C LYS A 68 -4.33 -11.10 -10.31
N GLY A 69 -4.37 -9.99 -9.60
CA GLY A 69 -3.73 -9.85 -8.30
C GLY A 69 -4.70 -9.85 -7.14
N GLY A 70 -4.16 -9.50 -5.99
CA GLY A 70 -4.90 -9.41 -4.75
C GLY A 70 -4.17 -8.56 -3.73
N ALA A 71 -4.58 -8.64 -2.48
CA ALA A 71 -3.97 -7.90 -1.39
C ALA A 71 -3.98 -8.68 -0.10
N TRP A 72 -2.88 -8.56 0.65
CA TRP A 72 -2.83 -8.94 2.07
C TRP A 72 -3.31 -7.74 2.89
N SER A 73 -4.16 -7.98 3.87
CA SER A 73 -4.68 -6.95 4.77
C SER A 73 -4.26 -7.24 6.20
N LYS A 74 -3.84 -6.19 6.91
CA LYS A 74 -3.39 -6.25 8.30
C LYS A 74 -3.98 -5.09 9.08
N LYS A 75 -4.59 -5.37 10.24
CA LYS A 75 -4.96 -4.34 11.20
C LYS A 75 -3.73 -3.90 11.97
N VAL A 76 -3.54 -2.60 12.10
CA VAL A 76 -2.45 -1.99 12.87
C VAL A 76 -3.05 -0.95 13.80
N ASP A 77 -2.61 -0.94 15.06
CA ASP A 77 -3.06 0.08 16.01
C ASP A 77 -2.77 1.47 15.48
N ALA A 78 -3.70 2.41 15.68
CA ALA A 78 -3.59 3.75 15.12
C ALA A 78 -2.27 4.43 15.51
N GLN A 79 -1.80 4.21 16.73
CA GLN A 79 -0.55 4.81 17.22
C GLN A 79 0.71 4.29 16.52
N ASP A 80 0.64 3.10 15.91
CA ASP A 80 1.78 2.46 15.24
C ASP A 80 1.76 2.62 13.71
N THR A 81 0.64 3.06 13.17
CA THR A 81 0.37 3.00 11.73
C THR A 81 1.36 3.80 10.91
N ASN A 82 1.67 5.04 11.31
CA ASN A 82 2.58 5.89 10.51
C ASN A 82 3.96 5.25 10.39
N ALA A 83 4.49 4.71 11.49
CA ALA A 83 5.80 4.05 11.47
C ALA A 83 5.78 2.77 10.62
N VAL A 84 4.72 1.97 10.73
CA VAL A 84 4.58 0.71 9.97
C VAL A 84 4.40 1.00 8.48
N PHE A 85 3.57 1.99 8.12
CA PHE A 85 3.35 2.33 6.72
C PHE A 85 4.61 2.90 6.07
N LEU A 86 5.32 3.79 6.78
CA LEU A 86 6.61 4.31 6.30
C LEU A 86 7.61 3.18 6.06
N ASP A 87 7.68 2.24 6.99
CA ASP A 87 8.56 1.07 6.86
C ASP A 87 8.21 0.22 5.63
N CYS A 88 6.92 0.03 5.37
CA CYS A 88 6.46 -0.68 4.16
C CYS A 88 6.87 0.05 2.89
N MET A 89 6.71 1.38 2.84
CA MET A 89 7.12 2.18 1.68
C MET A 89 8.63 2.08 1.43
N VAL A 90 9.43 2.17 2.50
CA VAL A 90 10.89 2.06 2.41
C VAL A 90 11.29 0.67 1.88
N HIS A 91 10.65 -0.38 2.36
CA HIS A 91 10.91 -1.74 1.86
C HIS A 91 10.49 -1.91 0.40
N CYS A 92 9.40 -1.26 -0.03
CA CYS A 92 9.02 -1.22 -1.45
C CYS A 92 10.13 -0.62 -2.30
N ILE A 93 10.64 0.55 -1.91
CA ILE A 93 11.70 1.25 -2.65
C ILE A 93 12.96 0.40 -2.73
N ALA A 94 13.31 -0.27 -1.64
CA ALA A 94 14.49 -1.13 -1.57
C ALA A 94 14.33 -2.45 -2.32
N GLY A 95 13.11 -2.77 -2.79
CA GLY A 95 12.83 -4.06 -3.42
C GLY A 95 12.92 -5.23 -2.45
N LYS A 96 12.56 -4.98 -1.17
CA LYS A 96 12.72 -5.94 -0.07
C LYS A 96 11.47 -6.08 0.80
N LEU A 97 10.31 -5.75 0.27
CA LEU A 97 9.06 -5.95 1.00
C LEU A 97 8.79 -7.44 1.20
N LEU A 98 9.08 -8.23 0.20
CA LEU A 98 9.01 -9.68 0.25
C LEU A 98 10.43 -10.26 0.32
N SER A 99 10.56 -11.47 0.83
CA SER A 99 11.86 -12.17 0.85
C SER A 99 12.32 -12.59 -0.55
N ARG A 100 11.38 -12.72 -1.49
CA ARG A 100 11.62 -13.00 -2.91
C ARG A 100 10.40 -12.54 -3.71
N GLN A 101 10.52 -12.52 -5.05
CA GLN A 101 9.42 -12.18 -5.96
C GLN A 101 8.88 -10.75 -5.76
N ASN A 102 9.76 -9.81 -5.43
CA ASN A 102 9.39 -8.40 -5.21
C ASN A 102 8.85 -7.74 -6.48
N GLU A 103 9.12 -8.29 -7.66
CA GLU A 103 8.54 -7.82 -8.92
C GLU A 103 7.02 -7.96 -8.95
N THR A 104 6.44 -8.81 -8.10
CA THR A 104 4.98 -8.99 -8.02
C THR A 104 4.29 -7.96 -7.14
N VAL A 105 5.02 -7.17 -6.37
CA VAL A 105 4.44 -6.14 -5.52
C VAL A 105 3.89 -5.01 -6.37
N ALA A 106 2.61 -4.70 -6.21
CA ALA A 106 1.96 -3.58 -6.90
C ALA A 106 2.02 -2.30 -6.08
N GLY A 107 1.93 -2.40 -4.76
CA GLY A 107 1.97 -1.25 -3.88
C GLY A 107 1.55 -1.56 -2.46
N VAL A 108 1.54 -0.53 -1.64
CA VAL A 108 1.09 -0.60 -0.25
C VAL A 108 0.14 0.55 0.04
N THR A 109 -0.91 0.28 0.79
CA THR A 109 -1.96 1.26 1.08
C THR A 109 -2.29 1.30 2.55
N VAL A 110 -2.82 2.42 3.01
CA VAL A 110 -3.31 2.59 4.37
C VAL A 110 -4.68 3.25 4.36
N SER A 111 -5.58 2.72 5.19
CA SER A 111 -6.94 3.26 5.36
C SER A 111 -7.24 3.44 6.85
N PRO A 112 -7.60 4.65 7.30
CA PRO A 112 -7.96 4.88 8.70
C PRO A 112 -9.35 4.32 9.02
N LYS A 113 -9.47 3.69 10.21
CA LYS A 113 -10.72 3.10 10.68
C LYS A 113 -11.04 3.51 12.13
N GLY A 114 -10.45 4.59 12.64
CA GLY A 114 -10.60 5.02 14.02
C GLY A 114 -9.42 4.64 14.88
N ASN A 115 -9.61 3.76 15.86
CA ASN A 115 -8.53 3.34 16.78
C ASN A 115 -7.58 2.28 16.18
N PHE A 116 -7.89 1.75 15.03
CA PHE A 116 -6.98 0.94 14.22
C PHE A 116 -7.02 1.42 12.77
N HIS A 117 -5.99 1.05 12.02
CA HIS A 117 -5.95 1.31 10.58
C HIS A 117 -5.70 -0.01 9.85
N ILE A 118 -6.03 -0.06 8.57
CA ILE A 118 -5.76 -1.23 7.74
C ILE A 118 -4.66 -0.90 6.77
N ILE A 119 -3.57 -1.67 6.82
CA ILE A 119 -2.50 -1.64 5.83
C ILE A 119 -2.71 -2.82 4.90
N LYS A 120 -2.65 -2.55 3.59
CA LYS A 120 -2.73 -3.59 2.56
C LYS A 120 -1.47 -3.57 1.73
N VAL A 121 -0.98 -4.77 1.41
CA VAL A 121 0.06 -4.96 0.40
C VAL A 121 -0.61 -5.58 -0.81
N TRP A 122 -0.52 -4.89 -1.94
CA TRP A 122 -1.12 -5.34 -3.20
C TRP A 122 -0.07 -6.03 -4.05
N ASN A 123 -0.47 -7.10 -4.73
CA ASN A 123 0.39 -7.76 -5.71
C ASN A 123 -0.33 -7.95 -7.04
N THR A 124 0.44 -8.38 -8.05
CA THR A 124 -0.06 -8.51 -9.43
C THR A 124 -0.50 -9.93 -9.78
N THR A 125 -0.31 -10.90 -8.87
CA THR A 125 -0.67 -12.30 -9.13
C THR A 125 -1.10 -13.02 -7.87
N THR A 126 -2.21 -13.73 -7.95
CA THR A 126 -2.73 -14.55 -6.85
C THR A 126 -1.91 -15.82 -6.62
N THR A 127 -0.96 -16.15 -7.50
CA THR A 127 -0.05 -17.29 -7.29
C THR A 127 0.93 -17.04 -6.14
N VAL A 128 1.08 -15.78 -5.72
CA VAL A 128 1.88 -15.37 -4.58
C VAL A 128 0.93 -14.86 -3.50
N SER A 129 0.51 -15.73 -2.59
CA SER A 129 -0.51 -15.38 -1.58
C SER A 129 -0.13 -15.77 -0.15
N ASP A 130 0.99 -16.47 0.04
CA ASP A 130 1.42 -16.93 1.35
C ASP A 130 2.09 -15.78 2.11
N ARG A 131 1.52 -15.41 3.29
CA ARG A 131 2.06 -14.34 4.14
C ARG A 131 3.50 -14.59 4.60
N ARG A 132 3.97 -15.83 4.59
CA ARG A 132 5.34 -16.17 4.97
C ARG A 132 6.40 -15.64 3.99
N ILE A 133 5.97 -15.15 2.83
CA ILE A 133 6.88 -14.51 1.87
C ILE A 133 7.35 -13.12 2.32
N PHE A 134 6.66 -12.48 3.27
CA PHE A 134 7.07 -11.15 3.74
C PHE A 134 8.47 -11.17 4.34
N SER A 135 9.20 -10.08 4.13
CA SER A 135 10.53 -9.92 4.72
C SER A 135 10.46 -9.93 6.25
N PRO A 136 11.34 -10.66 6.93
CA PRO A 136 11.37 -10.65 8.40
C PRO A 136 11.84 -9.33 9.00
N THR A 137 12.36 -8.39 8.18
CA THR A 137 12.83 -7.08 8.64
C THR A 137 11.70 -6.05 8.76
N LEU A 138 10.50 -6.37 8.28
CA LEU A 138 9.35 -5.46 8.38
C LEU A 138 8.94 -5.22 9.83
N LYS A 139 8.57 -3.97 10.13
CA LYS A 139 7.96 -3.62 11.42
C LYS A 139 6.57 -4.24 11.58
N MET A 140 5.87 -4.45 10.48
CA MET A 140 4.58 -5.12 10.48
C MET A 140 4.73 -6.56 10.94
N LYS A 141 4.09 -6.92 12.05
CA LYS A 141 4.19 -8.27 12.60
C LYS A 141 3.40 -9.25 11.76
N LEU A 142 4.04 -10.36 11.41
CA LEU A 142 3.40 -11.45 10.67
C LEU A 142 2.64 -12.32 11.65
N GLY A 143 1.33 -12.27 11.59
CA GLY A 143 0.45 -13.08 12.45
C GLY A 143 -0.64 -13.75 11.63
N ASP A 144 -1.44 -14.57 12.28
CA ASP A 144 -2.55 -15.28 11.63
C ASP A 144 -3.67 -14.32 11.17
N ASP A 145 -3.62 -13.08 11.65
CA ASP A 145 -4.58 -12.03 11.29
C ASP A 145 -4.31 -11.36 9.95
N ILE A 146 -3.22 -11.73 9.25
CA ILE A 146 -3.00 -11.28 7.87
C ILE A 146 -3.82 -12.16 6.94
N ALA A 147 -4.72 -11.54 6.19
CA ALA A 147 -5.61 -12.23 5.25
C ALA A 147 -5.30 -11.79 3.82
N TYR A 148 -5.17 -12.75 2.92
CA TYR A 148 -5.03 -12.48 1.48
C TYR A 148 -6.37 -12.64 0.77
N LYS A 149 -6.71 -11.69 -0.12
CA LYS A 149 -7.93 -11.75 -0.91
C LYS A 149 -7.64 -11.34 -2.35
N ALA A 150 -8.04 -12.20 -3.30
CA ALA A 150 -7.94 -11.87 -4.72
C ALA A 150 -8.93 -10.77 -5.08
N HIS A 151 -8.52 -9.84 -5.94
CA HIS A 151 -9.35 -8.71 -6.34
C HIS A 151 -10.59 -9.16 -7.14
N ASN A 152 -10.42 -10.11 -8.04
CA ASN A 152 -11.48 -10.52 -8.95
C ASN A 152 -12.53 -11.49 -8.35
N LEU A 153 -12.39 -11.85 -7.07
CA LEU A 153 -13.40 -12.65 -6.36
C LEU A 153 -14.56 -11.82 -5.83
N ARG A 154 -14.48 -10.48 -5.95
CA ARG A 154 -15.57 -9.60 -5.51
C ARG A 154 -16.73 -9.70 -6.49
N PRO A 155 -17.97 -9.75 -6.00
CA PRO A 155 -19.15 -9.65 -6.88
C PRO A 155 -19.10 -8.35 -7.67
N LYS A 156 -19.36 -8.44 -8.95
CA LYS A 156 -19.46 -7.27 -9.82
C LYS A 156 -20.83 -6.64 -9.71
#